data_eda5479dd3a94f7382389366898c3566
#
_entry.id   eda5479dd3a94f7382389366898c3566
#
_cell.length_a   1.000
_cell.length_b   1.000
_cell.length_c   1.000
_cell.angle_alpha   90.00
_cell.angle_beta   90.00
_cell.angle_gamma   90.00
#
_symmetry.space_group_name_H-M   'P 1'
#
loop_
_entity.id
_entity.type
_entity.pdbx_description
1 polymer ?
#
loop_
_entity_poly.entity_id
_entity_poly.type
_entity_poly.pdbx_seq_one_letter_code
_entity_poly.pdbx_strand_id
1 'polypeptide(L)'
;MNKLELIEVLKEDADLTKSEAKAVVKLFFNEMSNALIKGDRVEIRGLCSFYVKEYKAYSGRNPKTGKPVQVKPKKLPFFKCGKELKERLDS
;
A
#
# COMPACT_ATOMS: atom_id res chain seq x y z
N MET A 1 -7.19 8.68 -9.54
CA MET A 1 -8.41 8.09 -8.95
C MET A 1 -8.31 8.14 -7.43
N ASN A 2 -9.32 8.67 -6.80
CA ASN A 2 -9.38 8.67 -5.33
C ASN A 2 -10.39 7.63 -4.84
N LYS A 3 -10.52 7.53 -3.52
CA LYS A 3 -11.40 6.54 -2.88
C LYS A 3 -12.88 6.74 -3.24
N LEU A 4 -13.32 8.00 -3.32
CA LEU A 4 -14.70 8.31 -3.69
C LEU A 4 -15.01 7.91 -5.13
N GLU A 5 -14.09 8.15 -6.04
CA GLU A 5 -14.22 7.75 -7.43
C GLU A 5 -14.27 6.23 -7.58
N LEU A 6 -13.45 5.52 -6.80
CA LEU A 6 -13.46 4.06 -6.79
C LEU A 6 -14.81 3.51 -6.30
N ILE A 7 -15.38 4.13 -5.28
CA ILE A 7 -16.71 3.76 -4.78
C ILE A 7 -17.78 3.95 -5.84
N GLU A 8 -17.73 5.05 -6.59
CA GLU A 8 -18.68 5.33 -7.66
C GLU A 8 -18.56 4.31 -8.80
N VAL A 9 -17.35 3.98 -9.21
CA VAL A 9 -17.12 2.97 -10.25
C VAL A 9 -17.65 1.60 -9.81
N LEU A 10 -17.37 1.20 -8.59
CA LEU A 10 -17.83 -0.08 -8.06
C LEU A 10 -19.36 -0.11 -7.96
N LYS A 11 -19.96 0.97 -7.53
CA LYS A 11 -21.42 1.10 -7.45
C LYS A 11 -22.08 0.84 -8.80
N GLU A 12 -21.55 1.45 -9.85
CA GLU A 12 -22.10 1.31 -11.20
C GLU A 12 -21.82 -0.05 -11.80
N ASP A 13 -20.59 -0.52 -11.73
CA ASP A 13 -20.18 -1.77 -12.37
C ASP A 13 -20.81 -3.01 -11.72
N ALA A 14 -21.00 -2.99 -10.41
CA ALA A 14 -21.56 -4.11 -9.67
C ALA A 14 -23.03 -3.94 -9.31
N ASP A 15 -23.67 -2.88 -9.76
CA ASP A 15 -25.07 -2.55 -9.48
C ASP A 15 -25.36 -2.58 -7.97
N LEU A 16 -24.53 -1.89 -7.21
CA LEU A 16 -24.66 -1.79 -5.76
C LEU A 16 -25.23 -0.42 -5.37
N THR A 17 -25.79 -0.34 -4.18
CA THR A 17 -26.11 0.96 -3.59
C THR A 17 -24.82 1.64 -3.19
N LYS A 18 -24.84 2.96 -2.99
CA LYS A 18 -23.67 3.71 -2.54
C LYS A 18 -23.15 3.20 -1.20
N SER A 19 -24.07 2.87 -0.30
CA SER A 19 -23.76 2.32 1.02
C SER A 19 -23.04 0.97 0.91
N GLU A 20 -23.50 0.09 0.04
CA GLU A 20 -22.88 -1.20 -0.20
C GLU A 20 -21.49 -1.08 -0.82
N ALA A 21 -21.36 -0.24 -1.84
CA ALA A 21 -20.07 0.00 -2.50
C ALA A 21 -19.03 0.58 -1.53
N LYS A 22 -19.44 1.51 -0.70
CA LYS A 22 -18.61 2.10 0.34
C LYS A 22 -18.12 1.05 1.33
N ALA A 23 -19.01 0.16 1.76
CA ALA A 23 -18.69 -0.92 2.69
C ALA A 23 -17.65 -1.88 2.09
N VAL A 24 -17.80 -2.25 0.84
CA VAL A 24 -16.86 -3.15 0.13
C VAL A 24 -15.48 -2.52 0.04
N VAL A 25 -15.39 -1.27 -0.39
CA VAL A 25 -14.11 -0.55 -0.51
C VAL A 25 -13.43 -0.42 0.85
N LYS A 26 -14.20 -0.08 1.88
CA LYS A 26 -13.69 0.05 3.24
C LYS A 26 -13.16 -1.28 3.76
N LEU A 27 -13.88 -2.37 3.54
CA LEU A 27 -13.46 -3.71 3.95
C LEU A 27 -12.13 -4.09 3.29
N PHE A 28 -12.01 -3.88 1.99
CA PHE A 28 -10.80 -4.20 1.24
C PHE A 28 -9.57 -3.50 1.81
N PHE A 29 -9.64 -2.19 1.97
CA PHE A 29 -8.49 -1.42 2.47
C PHE A 29 -8.19 -1.69 3.95
N ASN A 30 -9.20 -1.93 4.76
CA ASN A 30 -8.99 -2.29 6.16
C ASN A 30 -8.31 -3.66 6.30
N GLU A 31 -8.72 -4.64 5.52
CA GLU A 31 -8.10 -5.96 5.53
C GLU A 31 -6.66 -5.92 5.05
N MET A 32 -6.39 -5.14 4.00
CA MET A 32 -5.03 -4.94 3.51
C MET A 32 -4.15 -4.28 4.58
N SER A 33 -4.65 -3.25 5.23
CA SER A 33 -3.93 -2.55 6.30
C SER A 33 -3.65 -3.48 7.48
N ASN A 34 -4.64 -4.26 7.90
CA ASN A 34 -4.48 -5.21 9.00
C ASN A 34 -3.45 -6.28 8.69
N ALA A 35 -3.43 -6.79 7.46
CA ALA A 35 -2.44 -7.77 7.03
C ALA A 35 -1.03 -7.20 7.10
N LEU A 36 -0.84 -5.97 6.61
CA LEU A 36 0.46 -5.30 6.64
C LEU A 36 0.91 -4.98 8.07
N ILE A 37 0.00 -4.61 8.95
CA ILE A 37 0.30 -4.37 10.38
C ILE A 37 0.84 -5.63 11.03
N LYS A 38 0.29 -6.79 10.68
CA LYS A 38 0.76 -8.10 11.18
C LYS A 38 2.08 -8.55 10.54
N GLY A 39 2.56 -7.84 9.55
CA GLY A 39 3.77 -8.21 8.81
C GLY A 39 3.52 -9.17 7.67
N ASP A 40 2.26 -9.42 7.33
CA ASP A 40 1.90 -10.29 6.21
C ASP A 40 2.06 -9.57 4.89
N ARG A 41 2.28 -10.36 3.85
CA ARG A 41 2.34 -9.86 2.49
C ARG A 41 0.93 -9.85 1.89
N VAL A 42 0.59 -8.79 1.19
CA VAL A 42 -0.65 -8.73 0.42
C VAL A 42 -0.30 -8.86 -1.05
N GLU A 43 -0.73 -9.95 -1.66
CA GLU A 43 -0.41 -10.23 -3.05
C GLU A 43 -1.69 -10.28 -3.87
N ILE A 44 -1.76 -9.41 -4.89
CA ILE A 44 -2.87 -9.38 -5.83
C ILE A 44 -2.32 -9.90 -7.16
N ARG A 45 -2.57 -11.16 -7.42
CA ARG A 45 -2.02 -11.86 -8.57
C ARG A 45 -2.37 -11.16 -9.87
N GLY A 46 -1.36 -10.91 -10.70
CA GLY A 46 -1.54 -10.20 -11.96
C GLY A 46 -1.47 -8.69 -11.86
N LEU A 47 -1.50 -8.13 -10.67
CA LEU A 47 -1.49 -6.68 -10.48
C LEU A 47 -0.25 -6.20 -9.71
N CYS A 48 -0.13 -6.59 -8.46
CA CYS A 48 0.94 -6.06 -7.59
C CYS A 48 1.06 -6.85 -6.31
N SER A 49 2.06 -6.50 -5.53
CA SER A 49 2.16 -6.98 -4.15
C SER A 49 2.59 -5.84 -3.24
N PHE A 50 2.11 -5.92 -2.00
CA PHE A 50 2.49 -5.02 -0.92
C PHE A 50 3.15 -5.86 0.17
N TYR A 51 4.24 -5.37 0.73
CA TYR A 51 4.93 -6.04 1.82
C TYR A 51 5.57 -5.00 2.73
N VAL A 52 5.91 -5.44 3.95
CA VAL A 52 6.55 -4.58 4.94
C VAL A 52 8.04 -4.79 4.86
N LYS A 53 8.78 -3.70 4.74
CA LYS A 53 10.24 -3.73 4.77
C LYS A 53 10.71 -3.14 6.09
N GLU A 54 11.55 -3.89 6.79
CA GLU A 54 12.12 -3.46 8.05
C GLU A 54 13.50 -2.84 7.83
N TYR A 55 13.69 -1.67 8.43
CA TYR A 55 14.98 -0.98 8.43
C TYR A 55 15.55 -1.05 9.82
N LYS A 56 16.78 -1.55 9.93
CA LYS A 56 17.49 -1.63 11.19
C LYS A 56 17.90 -0.23 11.65
N ALA A 57 18.05 -0.06 12.97
CA ALA A 57 18.65 1.15 13.52
C ALA A 57 20.07 1.31 12.98
N TYR A 58 20.44 2.53 12.67
CA TYR A 58 21.80 2.83 12.22
C TYR A 58 22.24 4.20 12.72
N SER A 59 23.56 4.41 12.76
CA SER A 59 24.15 5.71 13.05
C SER A 59 24.42 6.44 11.75
N GLY A 60 23.84 7.63 11.63
CA GLY A 60 24.10 8.52 10.52
C GLY A 60 24.76 9.80 11.02
N ARG A 61 25.10 10.70 10.12
CA ARG A 61 25.59 12.03 10.45
C ARG A 61 24.61 13.08 9.93
N ASN A 62 24.38 14.08 10.77
CA ASN A 62 23.61 15.24 10.35
C ASN A 62 24.43 16.03 9.33
N PRO A 63 23.97 16.21 8.09
CA PRO A 63 24.75 16.90 7.07
C PRO A 63 25.03 18.37 7.37
N LYS A 64 24.24 19.00 8.26
CA LYS A 64 24.43 20.40 8.64
C LYS A 64 25.42 20.58 9.77
N THR A 65 25.48 19.69 10.74
CA THR A 65 26.29 19.81 11.94
C THR A 65 27.42 18.82 12.02
N GLY A 66 27.39 17.77 11.19
CA GLY A 66 28.38 16.69 11.25
C GLY A 66 28.28 15.81 12.49
N LYS A 67 27.30 16.06 13.37
CA LYS A 67 27.10 15.28 14.58
C LYS A 67 26.48 13.92 14.27
N PRO A 68 26.86 12.86 14.98
CA PRO A 68 26.24 11.56 14.81
C PRO A 68 24.78 11.60 15.24
N VAL A 69 23.90 11.01 14.43
CA VAL A 69 22.48 10.90 14.72
C VAL A 69 22.11 9.44 14.69
N GLN A 70 21.41 8.98 15.71
CA GLN A 70 20.89 7.63 15.74
C GLN A 70 19.52 7.58 15.07
N VAL A 71 19.41 6.73 14.05
CA VAL A 71 18.15 6.49 13.37
C VAL A 71 17.51 5.23 13.95
N LYS A 72 16.29 5.37 14.48
CA LYS A 72 15.56 4.26 15.08
C LYS A 72 15.14 3.26 14.01
N PRO A 73 14.99 1.97 14.36
CA PRO A 73 14.44 1.00 13.43
C PRO A 73 13.02 1.38 13.04
N LYS A 74 12.68 1.14 11.80
CA LYS A 74 11.35 1.46 11.29
C LYS A 74 10.85 0.42 10.29
N LYS A 75 9.52 0.35 10.15
CA LYS A 75 8.86 -0.51 9.17
C LYS A 75 8.12 0.37 8.19
N LEU A 76 8.29 0.09 6.92
CA LEU A 76 7.62 0.84 5.85
C LEU A 76 6.94 -0.11 4.88
N PRO A 77 5.76 0.26 4.37
CA PRO A 77 5.13 -0.52 3.32
C PRO A 77 5.85 -0.29 1.99
N PHE A 78 5.97 -1.37 1.22
CA PHE A 78 6.55 -1.34 -0.12
C PHE A 78 5.55 -1.89 -1.12
N PHE A 79 5.50 -1.24 -2.27
CA PHE A 79 4.70 -1.67 -3.40
C PHE A 79 5.63 -2.25 -4.46
N LYS A 80 5.25 -3.42 -4.98
CA LYS A 80 5.95 -4.02 -6.11
C LYS A 80 4.94 -4.28 -7.23
N CYS A 81 5.19 -3.70 -8.38
CA CYS A 81 4.35 -3.88 -9.56
C CYS A 81 4.46 -5.30 -10.09
N GLY A 82 3.33 -5.90 -10.45
CA GLY A 82 3.31 -7.19 -11.11
C GLY A 82 3.71 -7.08 -12.58
N LYS A 83 4.10 -8.20 -13.15
CA LYS A 83 4.55 -8.26 -14.54
C LYS A 83 3.50 -7.77 -15.53
N GLU A 84 2.27 -8.20 -15.37
CA GLU A 84 1.18 -7.82 -16.27
C GLU A 84 0.89 -6.33 -16.24
N LEU A 85 0.84 -5.74 -15.05
CA LEU A 85 0.60 -4.31 -14.90
C LEU A 85 1.76 -3.52 -15.51
N LYS A 86 2.98 -3.95 -15.27
CA LYS A 86 4.18 -3.31 -15.84
C LYS A 86 4.14 -3.32 -17.36
N GLU A 87 3.79 -4.44 -17.97
CA GLU A 87 3.67 -4.57 -19.40
C GLU A 87 2.60 -3.64 -19.99
N ARG A 88 1.46 -3.51 -19.28
CA ARG A 88 0.37 -2.62 -19.70
C ARG A 88 0.76 -1.15 -19.64
N LEU A 89 1.60 -0.79 -18.68
CA LEU A 89 2.10 0.59 -18.56
C LEU A 89 3.13 0.94 -19.64
N ASP A 90 3.90 -0.04 -20.08
CA ASP A 90 4.95 0.12 -21.08
C ASP A 90 4.44 0.00 -22.52
N SER A 91 3.20 -0.38 -22.71
CA SER A 91 2.61 -0.57 -24.04
C SER A 91 2.20 0.74 -24.73
#